data_a85afa3796d64356525a5527f7dc8f98
#
_entry.id   a85afa3796d64356525a5527f7dc8f98
#
_cell.length_a   1.000
_cell.length_b   1.000
_cell.length_c   1.000
_cell.angle_alpha   90.00
_cell.angle_beta   90.00
_cell.angle_gamma   90.00
#
_symmetry.space_group_name_H-M   'P 1'
#
loop_
_entity.id
_entity.type
_entity.pdbx_description
1 polymer ?
#
loop_
_entity_poly.entity_id
_entity_poly.type
_entity_poly.pdbx_seq_one_letter_code
_entity_poly.pdbx_strand_id
1 'polypeptide(L)'
;MSDVVILMGGNPFYLRKHLKKWKNSLEVLTELANRHVLIGISAGSMVLGDTMEFACQIEPGGIEEVGENVDCSGFGIVPLNIMPHYLAYLTAYEQTKEILESYEEETGRKICTINDGDGIIISQAGKKGTWPVSRT
;
A
#
# COMPACT_ATOMS: atom_id res chain seq x y z
N MET A 1 16.22 -0.12 18.36
CA MET A 1 15.29 -0.21 17.21
C MET A 1 16.10 -0.59 15.98
N SER A 2 15.58 -1.44 15.11
CA SER A 2 16.27 -1.81 13.86
C SER A 2 16.39 -0.62 12.91
N ASP A 3 17.50 -0.53 12.19
CA ASP A 3 17.72 0.52 11.19
C ASP A 3 16.90 0.32 9.91
N VAL A 4 16.52 -0.93 9.64
CA VAL A 4 15.70 -1.33 8.50
C VAL A 4 14.56 -2.23 8.97
N VAL A 5 13.36 -1.91 8.55
CA VAL A 5 12.17 -2.74 8.77
C VAL A 5 11.52 -3.06 7.44
N ILE A 6 11.17 -4.32 7.24
CA ILE A 6 10.55 -4.80 6.00
C ILE A 6 9.15 -5.33 6.32
N LEU A 7 8.13 -4.73 5.69
CA LEU A 7 6.79 -5.27 5.65
C LEU A 7 6.66 -6.17 4.43
N MET A 8 6.47 -7.46 4.69
CA MET A 8 6.45 -8.49 3.66
C MET A 8 5.10 -8.56 2.93
N GLY A 9 5.08 -9.37 1.85
CA GLY A 9 3.90 -9.68 1.08
C GLY A 9 2.91 -10.62 1.79
N GLY A 10 1.86 -10.95 1.08
CA GLY A 10 0.73 -11.77 1.53
C GLY A 10 -0.59 -11.05 1.29
N ASN A 11 -1.60 -11.32 2.11
CA ASN A 11 -2.89 -10.63 2.04
C ASN A 11 -2.80 -9.26 2.74
N PRO A 12 -2.99 -8.13 2.02
CA PRO A 12 -2.80 -6.79 2.59
C PRO A 12 -3.83 -6.47 3.69
N PHE A 13 -5.05 -6.97 3.58
CA PHE A 13 -6.11 -6.77 4.57
C PHE A 13 -5.80 -7.52 5.87
N TYR A 14 -5.26 -8.71 5.76
CA TYR A 14 -4.80 -9.50 6.89
C TYR A 14 -3.62 -8.83 7.60
N LEU A 15 -2.64 -8.37 6.83
CA LEU A 15 -1.50 -7.61 7.35
C LEU A 15 -1.96 -6.35 8.08
N ARG A 16 -2.86 -5.57 7.47
CA ARG A 16 -3.46 -4.37 8.07
C ARG A 16 -4.14 -4.67 9.41
N LYS A 17 -4.97 -5.72 9.43
CA LYS A 17 -5.69 -6.18 10.63
C LYS A 17 -4.73 -6.51 11.78
N HIS A 18 -3.63 -7.19 11.47
CA HIS A 18 -2.65 -7.60 12.48
C HIS A 18 -1.78 -6.43 12.96
N LEU A 19 -1.30 -5.57 12.06
CA LEU A 19 -0.55 -4.38 12.43
C LEU A 19 -1.37 -3.46 13.34
N LYS A 20 -2.66 -3.30 13.08
CA LYS A 20 -3.56 -2.46 13.90
C LYS A 20 -3.72 -2.95 15.34
N LYS A 21 -3.48 -4.24 15.61
CA LYS A 21 -3.52 -4.79 16.97
C LYS A 21 -2.34 -4.32 17.84
N TRP A 22 -1.26 -3.88 17.22
CA TRP A 22 -0.13 -3.37 17.97
C TRP A 22 -0.45 -1.98 18.52
N LYS A 23 -0.20 -1.80 19.80
CA LYS A 23 -0.34 -0.49 20.42
C LYS A 23 0.61 0.49 19.73
N ASN A 24 0.08 1.65 19.32
CA ASN A 24 0.84 2.71 18.66
C ASN A 24 1.45 2.30 17.30
N SER A 25 0.83 1.37 16.57
CA SER A 25 1.35 0.94 15.26
C SER A 25 1.57 2.09 14.27
N LEU A 26 0.65 3.04 14.20
CA LEU A 26 0.77 4.20 13.33
C LEU A 26 1.98 5.08 13.70
N GLU A 27 2.17 5.35 15.00
CA GLU A 27 3.30 6.14 15.49
C GLU A 27 4.63 5.44 15.18
N VAL A 28 4.70 4.13 15.41
CA VAL A 28 5.89 3.31 15.13
C VAL A 28 6.22 3.31 13.64
N LEU A 29 5.23 3.07 12.78
CA LEU A 29 5.44 3.09 11.31
C LEU A 29 5.86 4.49 10.83
N THR A 30 5.26 5.54 11.38
CA THR A 30 5.63 6.92 11.07
C THR A 30 7.07 7.23 11.48
N GLU A 31 7.48 6.81 12.65
CA GLU A 31 8.86 7.01 13.13
C GLU A 31 9.86 6.24 12.28
N LEU A 32 9.56 4.98 11.93
CA LEU A 32 10.38 4.19 11.02
C LEU A 32 10.55 4.86 9.65
N ALA A 33 9.47 5.38 9.07
CA ALA A 33 9.52 6.07 7.79
C ALA A 33 10.33 7.38 7.85
N ASN A 34 10.32 8.07 8.97
CA ASN A 34 10.98 9.37 9.12
C ASN A 34 12.46 9.28 9.52
N ARG A 35 12.86 8.26 10.26
CA ARG A 35 14.20 8.17 10.87
C ARG A 35 14.99 6.95 10.47
N HIS A 36 14.36 5.97 9.85
CA HIS A 36 14.93 4.69 9.49
C HIS A 36 14.58 4.34 8.04
N VAL A 37 14.86 3.12 7.64
CA VAL A 37 14.44 2.60 6.33
C VAL A 37 13.24 1.67 6.52
N LEU A 38 12.11 2.05 5.95
CA LEU A 38 10.89 1.24 5.92
C LEU A 38 10.66 0.74 4.50
N ILE A 39 10.66 -0.57 4.32
CA ILE A 39 10.46 -1.22 3.03
C ILE A 39 9.12 -1.93 3.03
N GLY A 40 8.27 -1.63 2.05
CA GLY A 40 7.03 -2.37 1.79
C GLY A 40 7.16 -3.23 0.54
N ILE A 41 6.91 -4.53 0.67
CA ILE A 41 6.92 -5.48 -0.45
C ILE A 41 5.50 -5.99 -0.65
N SER A 42 4.94 -5.85 -1.88
CA SER A 42 3.61 -6.33 -2.23
C SER A 42 2.54 -5.80 -1.25
N ALA A 43 1.88 -6.66 -0.47
CA ALA A 43 0.94 -6.26 0.58
C ALA A 43 1.53 -5.23 1.56
N GLY A 44 2.82 -5.37 1.89
CA GLY A 44 3.54 -4.42 2.74
C GLY A 44 3.62 -3.02 2.13
N SER A 45 3.70 -2.90 0.80
CA SER A 45 3.65 -1.59 0.13
C SER A 45 2.25 -0.99 0.14
N MET A 46 1.21 -1.82 -0.03
CA MET A 46 -0.18 -1.38 -0.06
C MET A 46 -0.64 -0.78 1.27
N VAL A 47 -0.31 -1.42 2.39
CA VAL A 47 -0.75 -0.95 3.72
C VAL A 47 -0.13 0.39 4.13
N LEU A 48 0.96 0.80 3.49
CA LEU A 48 1.61 2.08 3.75
C LEU A 48 0.90 3.28 3.11
N GLY A 49 0.09 3.07 2.07
CA GLY A 49 -0.72 4.11 1.42
C GLY A 49 -1.97 4.48 2.23
N ASP A 50 -2.81 5.34 1.65
CA ASP A 50 -4.05 5.79 2.31
C ASP A 50 -5.15 4.75 2.25
N THR A 51 -5.25 4.01 1.14
CA THR A 51 -6.36 3.10 0.89
C THR A 51 -5.96 1.88 0.06
N MET A 52 -6.68 0.80 0.28
CA MET A 52 -6.60 -0.44 -0.50
C MET A 52 -7.98 -0.82 -1.08
N GLU A 53 -8.95 0.12 -1.09
CA GLU A 53 -10.32 -0.14 -1.55
C GLU A 53 -10.38 -0.62 -3.00
N PHE A 54 -9.52 -0.07 -3.88
CA PHE A 54 -9.42 -0.52 -5.28
C PHE A 54 -9.06 -2.00 -5.40
N ALA A 55 -8.20 -2.50 -4.50
CA ALA A 55 -7.83 -3.92 -4.48
C ALA A 55 -9.00 -4.82 -4.09
N CYS A 56 -9.90 -4.33 -3.22
CA CYS A 56 -11.12 -5.03 -2.85
C CYS A 56 -12.04 -5.25 -4.05
N GLN A 57 -12.06 -4.32 -5.00
CA GLN A 57 -12.88 -4.43 -6.20
C GLN A 57 -12.27 -5.37 -7.24
N ILE A 58 -10.94 -5.43 -7.33
CA ILE A 58 -10.24 -6.30 -8.28
C ILE A 58 -10.26 -7.76 -7.81
N GLU A 59 -9.98 -7.99 -6.53
CA GLU A 59 -9.87 -9.33 -5.93
C GLU A 59 -10.68 -9.44 -4.62
N PRO A 60 -12.01 -9.57 -4.70
CA PRO A 60 -12.87 -9.67 -3.51
C PRO A 60 -12.51 -10.84 -2.59
N GLY A 61 -11.98 -11.94 -3.15
CA GLY A 61 -11.56 -13.11 -2.36
C GLY A 61 -10.53 -12.81 -1.28
N GLY A 62 -9.69 -11.80 -1.49
CA GLY A 62 -8.72 -11.34 -0.49
C GLY A 62 -9.37 -10.83 0.79
N ILE A 63 -10.57 -10.25 0.69
CA ILE A 63 -11.36 -9.79 1.84
C ILE A 63 -12.04 -10.96 2.53
N GLU A 64 -12.59 -11.89 1.76
CA GLU A 64 -13.31 -13.06 2.29
C GLU A 64 -12.43 -13.91 3.22
N GLU A 65 -11.14 -14.02 2.91
CA GLU A 65 -10.17 -14.72 3.75
C GLU A 65 -9.98 -14.08 5.13
N VAL A 66 -10.22 -12.77 5.25
CA VAL A 66 -9.98 -12.01 6.49
C VAL A 66 -11.20 -12.00 7.40
N GLY A 67 -12.39 -12.15 6.84
CA GLY A 67 -13.66 -12.20 7.55
C GLY A 67 -14.54 -10.97 7.33
N GLU A 68 -15.50 -10.76 8.23
CA GLU A 68 -16.45 -9.66 8.15
C GLU A 68 -15.83 -8.31 8.58
N ASN A 69 -16.38 -7.22 8.06
CA ASN A 69 -16.03 -5.84 8.44
C ASN A 69 -14.54 -5.51 8.25
N VAL A 70 -13.99 -5.89 7.10
CA VAL A 70 -12.59 -5.62 6.76
C VAL A 70 -12.37 -4.12 6.54
N ASP A 71 -11.36 -3.59 7.23
CA ASP A 71 -10.90 -2.22 7.05
C ASP A 71 -9.94 -2.16 5.84
N CYS A 72 -10.41 -1.57 4.74
CA CYS A 72 -9.65 -1.39 3.50
C CYS A 72 -8.81 -0.12 3.48
N SER A 73 -8.72 0.63 4.58
CA SER A 73 -7.82 1.77 4.69
C SER A 73 -6.36 1.32 4.85
N GLY A 74 -5.42 2.11 4.33
CA GLY A 74 -4.00 1.98 4.66
C GLY A 74 -3.66 2.71 5.97
N PHE A 75 -2.36 2.86 6.24
CA PHE A 75 -1.85 3.64 7.39
C PHE A 75 -1.56 5.10 7.04
N GLY A 76 -1.62 5.49 5.76
CA GLY A 76 -1.34 6.86 5.33
C GLY A 76 0.09 7.32 5.61
N ILE A 77 1.05 6.39 5.60
CA ILE A 77 2.47 6.70 5.85
C ILE A 77 3.11 7.37 4.63
N VAL A 78 2.70 6.97 3.44
CA VAL A 78 3.18 7.51 2.17
C VAL A 78 2.02 8.14 1.39
N PRO A 79 2.26 9.23 0.64
CA PRO A 79 1.20 9.92 -0.11
C PRO A 79 0.89 9.23 -1.44
N LEU A 80 0.92 7.93 -1.48
CA LEU A 80 0.66 7.10 -2.65
C LEU A 80 -0.20 5.90 -2.28
N ASN A 81 -1.07 5.51 -3.21
CA ASN A 81 -1.76 4.23 -3.17
C ASN A 81 -1.06 3.30 -4.17
N ILE A 82 -0.54 2.20 -3.68
CA ILE A 82 0.31 1.31 -4.47
C ILE A 82 -0.49 0.10 -4.96
N MET A 83 -0.45 -0.15 -6.26
CA MET A 83 -0.92 -1.40 -6.87
C MET A 83 0.30 -2.21 -7.33
N PRO A 84 0.79 -3.16 -6.53
CA PRO A 84 1.91 -4.03 -6.89
C PRO A 84 1.47 -5.10 -7.89
N HIS A 85 2.42 -5.77 -8.53
CA HIS A 85 2.18 -6.87 -9.47
C HIS A 85 1.25 -6.50 -10.63
N TYR A 86 1.28 -5.26 -11.11
CA TYR A 86 0.26 -4.72 -12.00
C TYR A 86 0.06 -5.56 -13.27
N LEU A 87 1.14 -5.98 -13.96
CA LEU A 87 1.03 -6.82 -15.16
C LEU A 87 0.43 -8.20 -14.86
N ALA A 88 0.72 -8.78 -13.69
CA ALA A 88 0.12 -10.04 -13.28
C ALA A 88 -1.39 -9.88 -13.04
N TYR A 89 -1.82 -8.79 -12.42
CA TYR A 89 -3.23 -8.48 -12.22
C TYR A 89 -3.98 -8.20 -13.51
N LEU A 90 -3.36 -7.50 -14.48
CA LEU A 90 -3.95 -7.31 -15.82
C LEU A 90 -4.20 -8.64 -16.54
N THR A 91 -3.35 -9.63 -16.29
CA THR A 91 -3.50 -10.97 -16.89
C THR A 91 -4.53 -11.81 -16.17
N ALA A 92 -4.55 -11.75 -14.83
CA ALA A 92 -5.42 -12.58 -14.00
C ALA A 92 -6.88 -12.06 -13.93
N TYR A 93 -7.06 -10.75 -13.96
CA TYR A 93 -8.34 -10.07 -13.79
C TYR A 93 -8.55 -9.06 -14.92
N GLU A 94 -9.38 -9.41 -15.87
CA GLU A 94 -9.60 -8.66 -17.10
C GLU A 94 -10.03 -7.21 -16.89
N GLN A 95 -10.76 -6.93 -15.80
CA GLN A 95 -11.28 -5.60 -15.48
C GLN A 95 -10.34 -4.73 -14.64
N THR A 96 -9.12 -5.20 -14.35
CA THR A 96 -8.19 -4.47 -13.46
C THR A 96 -7.99 -3.02 -13.88
N LYS A 97 -7.71 -2.79 -15.16
CA LYS A 97 -7.45 -1.43 -15.66
C LYS A 97 -8.66 -0.53 -15.50
N GLU A 98 -9.84 -1.00 -15.89
CA GLU A 98 -11.09 -0.27 -15.81
C GLU A 98 -11.45 0.07 -14.36
N ILE A 99 -11.29 -0.87 -13.45
CA ILE A 99 -11.53 -0.64 -12.02
C ILE A 99 -10.61 0.45 -11.46
N LEU A 100 -9.31 0.41 -11.78
CA LEU A 100 -8.37 1.42 -11.30
C LEU A 100 -8.69 2.81 -11.86
N GLU A 101 -8.98 2.92 -13.16
CA GLU A 101 -9.35 4.17 -13.81
C GLU A 101 -10.65 4.75 -13.21
N SER A 102 -11.70 3.94 -13.06
CA SER A 102 -12.96 4.36 -12.42
C SER A 102 -12.76 4.80 -10.97
N TYR A 103 -11.96 4.06 -10.22
CA TYR A 103 -11.65 4.42 -8.83
C TYR A 103 -10.93 5.78 -8.72
N GLU A 104 -9.96 6.05 -9.60
CA GLU A 104 -9.28 7.34 -9.65
C GLU A 104 -10.23 8.49 -10.04
N GLU A 105 -11.12 8.26 -11.01
CA GLU A 105 -12.11 9.26 -11.44
C GLU A 105 -13.13 9.57 -10.34
N GLU A 106 -13.66 8.55 -9.67
CA GLU A 106 -14.69 8.70 -8.64
C GLU A 106 -14.15 9.32 -7.35
N THR A 107 -12.93 8.97 -6.96
CA THR A 107 -12.36 9.37 -5.66
C THR A 107 -11.38 10.53 -5.73
N GLY A 108 -10.83 10.82 -6.91
CA GLY A 108 -9.72 11.76 -7.09
C GLY A 108 -8.38 11.25 -6.54
N ARG A 109 -8.33 10.01 -6.03
CA ARG A 109 -7.12 9.39 -5.47
C ARG A 109 -6.31 8.75 -6.57
N LYS A 110 -4.99 9.00 -6.57
CA LYS A 110 -4.09 8.40 -7.55
C LYS A 110 -3.54 7.06 -7.09
N ILE A 111 -3.47 6.14 -8.03
CA ILE A 111 -2.92 4.79 -7.83
C ILE A 111 -1.62 4.68 -8.60
N CYS A 112 -0.55 4.33 -7.91
CA CYS A 112 0.74 4.08 -8.50
C CYS A 112 0.91 2.58 -8.76
N THR A 113 0.90 2.21 -10.03
CA THR A 113 1.10 0.82 -10.45
C THR A 113 2.58 0.47 -10.49
N ILE A 114 2.95 -0.68 -9.97
CA ILE A 114 4.34 -1.19 -9.94
C ILE A 114 4.34 -2.63 -10.46
N ASN A 115 5.26 -2.93 -11.37
CA ASN A 115 5.47 -4.29 -11.85
C ASN A 115 6.51 -5.03 -11.01
N ASP A 116 6.56 -6.35 -11.16
CA ASP A 116 7.61 -7.16 -10.55
C ASP A 116 8.97 -6.75 -11.11
N GLY A 117 9.94 -6.56 -10.22
CA GLY A 117 11.26 -6.06 -10.56
C GLY A 117 11.40 -4.53 -10.47
N ASP A 118 10.29 -3.79 -10.40
CA ASP A 118 10.29 -2.35 -10.21
C ASP A 118 10.13 -1.96 -8.74
N GLY A 119 10.50 -0.74 -8.41
CA GLY A 119 10.33 -0.17 -7.08
C GLY A 119 10.17 1.34 -7.10
N ILE A 120 9.69 1.88 -6.00
CA ILE A 120 9.57 3.32 -5.76
C ILE A 120 10.34 3.66 -4.49
N ILE A 121 11.22 4.63 -4.58
CA ILE A 121 11.90 5.20 -3.42
C ILE A 121 11.21 6.52 -3.08
N ILE A 122 10.76 6.63 -1.84
CA ILE A 122 10.16 7.84 -1.31
C ILE A 122 11.10 8.36 -0.23
N SER A 123 11.60 9.57 -0.41
CA SER A 123 12.45 10.22 0.58
C SER A 123 11.84 11.53 1.04
N GLN A 124 12.03 11.86 2.30
CA GLN A 124 11.58 13.14 2.83
C GLN A 124 12.44 14.25 2.26
N ALA A 125 11.83 15.13 1.45
CA ALA A 125 12.48 16.31 0.91
C ALA A 125 12.15 17.53 1.77
N GLY A 126 13.03 17.86 2.72
CA GLY A 126 12.95 19.09 3.50
C GLY A 126 11.83 19.11 4.57
N LYS A 127 11.71 20.25 5.27
CA LYS A 127 10.89 20.42 6.47
C LYS A 127 9.35 20.45 6.26
N LYS A 128 8.82 20.24 5.04
CA LYS A 128 7.40 20.44 4.71
C LYS A 128 6.64 19.17 4.31
N GLY A 129 7.12 17.99 4.65
CA GLY A 129 6.36 16.75 4.42
C GLY A 129 6.07 16.42 2.95
N THR A 130 6.76 17.02 2.00
CA THR A 130 6.72 16.62 0.60
C THR A 130 7.67 15.45 0.39
N TRP A 131 7.15 14.37 -0.18
CA TRP A 131 7.89 13.15 -0.47
C TRP A 131 8.23 13.11 -1.95
N PRO A 132 9.48 13.39 -2.37
CA PRO A 132 9.86 13.14 -3.75
C PRO A 132 9.80 11.64 -4.03
N VAL A 133 9.25 11.30 -5.20
CA VAL A 133 9.13 9.92 -5.66
C VAL A 133 10.03 9.75 -6.85
N SER A 134 10.95 8.77 -6.78
CA SER A 134 11.74 8.34 -7.93
C SER A 134 11.43 6.88 -8.26
N ARG A 135 11.29 6.57 -9.55
CA ARG A 135 11.15 5.20 -10.03
C ARG A 135 12.53 4.66 -10.38
N THR A 136 12.79 3.46 -9.96
CA THR A 136 14.01 2.71 -10.30
C THR A 136 13.83 1.91 -11.57
#